data_cb8a44034ad94da0a024031d8c4be8d2
#
_entry.id   cb8a44034ad94da0a024031d8c4be8d2
#
_cell.length_a   1.000
_cell.length_b   1.000
_cell.length_c   1.000
_cell.angle_alpha   90.00
_cell.angle_beta   90.00
_cell.angle_gamma   90.00
#
_symmetry.space_group_name_H-M   'P 1'
#
loop_
_entity.id
_entity.type
_entity.pdbx_description
1 polymer ?
#
loop_
_entity_poly.entity_id
_entity_poly.type
_entity_poly.pdbx_seq_one_letter_code
_entity_poly.pdbx_strand_id
1 'polypeptide(L)' 'MKFTNIDSTAISEVDVDNGNVTINFKGSGKSYNYTTSDSNFAINLENVIENNQSVGRFINRAIKEDKTLQIVAV' A
#
# COMPACT_ATOMS: atom_id res chain seq x y z
N MET A 1 -11.26 -1.22 -1.86
CA MET A 1 -11.09 -1.75 -0.50
C MET A 1 -10.14 -0.84 0.27
N LYS A 2 -10.59 -0.35 1.42
CA LYS A 2 -9.85 0.63 2.20
C LYS A 2 -9.34 0.00 3.50
N PHE A 3 -8.05 0.15 3.76
CA PHE A 3 -7.40 -0.37 4.97
C PHE A 3 -7.02 0.81 5.86
N THR A 4 -7.67 0.94 7.01
CA THR A 4 -7.46 2.05 7.93
C THR A 4 -6.82 1.63 9.25
N ASN A 5 -6.96 0.37 9.64
CA ASN A 5 -6.39 -0.17 10.88
C ASN A 5 -4.95 -0.65 10.64
N ILE A 6 -4.10 0.27 10.22
CA ILE A 6 -2.72 -0.05 9.90
C ILE A 6 -1.81 0.36 11.04
N ASP A 7 -1.12 -0.63 11.63
CA ASP A 7 -0.11 -0.37 12.65
C ASP A 7 1.23 -0.13 11.97
N SER A 8 1.43 1.11 11.52
CA SER A 8 2.65 1.53 10.85
C SER A 8 3.05 2.91 11.32
N THR A 9 4.35 3.13 11.45
CA THR A 9 4.88 4.45 11.80
C THR A 9 4.87 5.41 10.62
N ALA A 10 4.77 4.90 9.41
CA ALA A 10 4.89 5.70 8.18
C ALA A 10 3.57 5.84 7.41
N ILE A 11 2.70 4.84 7.49
CA ILE A 11 1.50 4.76 6.64
C ILE A 11 0.26 4.76 7.51
N SER A 12 -0.70 5.64 7.21
CA SER A 12 -1.96 5.74 7.95
C SER A 12 -3.10 4.98 7.27
N GLU A 13 -3.10 4.93 5.94
CA GLU A 13 -4.20 4.34 5.20
C GLU A 13 -3.74 3.87 3.82
N VAL A 14 -4.32 2.77 3.36
CA VAL A 14 -4.12 2.28 1.98
C VAL A 14 -5.49 1.95 1.40
N ASP A 15 -5.77 2.48 0.21
CA ASP A 15 -7.01 2.19 -0.51
C ASP A 15 -6.67 1.50 -1.82
N VAL A 16 -7.22 0.31 -2.03
CA VAL A 16 -7.00 -0.49 -3.24
C VAL A 16 -8.31 -0.60 -4.00
N ASP A 17 -8.34 -0.10 -5.23
CA ASP A 17 -9.53 -0.09 -6.07
C ASP A 17 -9.15 -0.38 -7.53
N ASN A 18 -9.51 -1.57 -8.02
CA ASN A 18 -9.33 -1.97 -9.43
C ASN A 18 -7.93 -1.69 -9.98
N GLY A 19 -6.90 -2.07 -9.22
CA GLY A 19 -5.52 -1.85 -9.66
C GLY A 19 -4.98 -0.46 -9.35
N ASN A 20 -5.79 0.42 -8.78
CA ASN A 20 -5.33 1.72 -8.28
C ASN A 20 -5.09 1.61 -6.78
N VAL A 21 -3.94 2.06 -6.33
CA VAL A 21 -3.56 2.01 -4.92
C VAL A 21 -3.21 3.41 -4.46
N THR A 22 -3.96 3.91 -3.48
CA THR A 22 -3.70 5.22 -2.88
C THR A 22 -3.13 5.00 -1.48
N ILE A 23 -1.98 5.60 -1.20
CA ILE A 23 -1.30 5.46 0.08
C ILE A 23 -1.21 6.82 0.75
N ASN A 24 -1.74 6.90 1.97
CA ASN A 24 -1.66 8.10 2.81
C ASN A 24 -0.54 7.90 3.83
N PHE A 25 0.39 8.84 3.86
CA PHE A 25 1.54 8.77 4.76
C PHE A 25 1.30 9.64 6.00
N LYS A 26 1.69 9.12 7.15
CA LYS A 26 1.65 9.86 8.42
C LYS A 26 2.70 10.98 8.37
N GLY A 27 2.42 12.03 9.09
CA GLY A 27 3.36 13.13 9.28
C GLY A 27 3.33 14.16 8.16
N SER A 28 3.38 13.75 6.90
CA SER A 28 3.35 14.68 5.78
C SER A 28 1.93 15.08 5.36
N GLY A 29 0.95 14.25 5.69
CA GLY A 29 -0.42 14.44 5.23
C GLY A 29 -0.60 14.26 3.73
N LYS A 30 0.39 13.69 3.05
CA LYS A 30 0.37 13.51 1.60
C LYS A 30 -0.17 12.16 1.21
N SER A 31 -0.86 12.13 0.07
CA SER A 31 -1.34 10.90 -0.56
C SER A 31 -0.60 10.70 -1.87
N TYR A 32 -0.23 9.45 -2.13
CA TYR A 32 0.41 9.07 -3.39
C TYR A 32 -0.43 8.01 -4.08
N ASN A 33 -0.58 8.18 -5.40
CA ASN A 33 -1.34 7.24 -6.22
C ASN A 33 -0.39 6.32 -6.97
N TYR A 34 -0.70 5.03 -6.93
CA TYR A 34 0.07 3.98 -7.60
C TYR A 34 -0.88 3.12 -8.41
N THR A 35 -0.32 2.37 -9.35
CA THR A 35 -1.05 1.28 -10.01
C THR A 35 -0.36 -0.03 -9.68
N THR A 36 -1.13 -1.12 -9.64
CA THR A 36 -0.58 -2.45 -9.47
C THR A 36 -1.12 -3.37 -10.55
N SER A 37 -0.25 -4.24 -11.07
CA SER A 37 -0.64 -5.32 -11.97
C SER A 37 -0.96 -6.61 -11.22
N ASP A 38 -0.72 -6.62 -9.91
CA ASP A 38 -0.97 -7.79 -9.07
C ASP A 38 -2.43 -7.83 -8.64
N SER A 39 -3.19 -8.77 -9.19
CA SER A 39 -4.60 -8.94 -8.86
C SER A 39 -4.82 -9.38 -7.40
N ASN A 40 -3.79 -9.88 -6.74
CA ASN A 40 -3.84 -10.34 -5.35
C ASN A 40 -3.27 -9.32 -4.37
N PHE A 41 -3.00 -8.09 -4.82
CA PHE A 41 -2.37 -7.08 -3.97
C PHE A 41 -3.17 -6.82 -2.70
N ALA A 42 -4.48 -6.65 -2.82
CA ALA A 42 -5.35 -6.38 -1.67
C ALA A 42 -5.35 -7.56 -0.69
N ILE A 43 -5.40 -8.78 -1.20
CA ILE A 43 -5.38 -9.99 -0.38
C ILE A 43 -4.04 -10.12 0.36
N ASN A 44 -2.95 -9.87 -0.34
CA ASN A 44 -1.60 -9.92 0.25
C ASN A 44 -1.43 -8.86 1.33
N LEU A 45 -1.94 -7.64 1.09
CA LEU A 45 -1.90 -6.57 2.07
C LEU A 45 -2.72 -6.92 3.31
N GLU A 46 -3.91 -7.48 3.12
CA GLU A 46 -4.75 -7.92 4.22
C GLU A 46 -4.04 -8.95 5.09
N ASN A 47 -3.36 -9.91 4.47
CA ASN A 47 -2.59 -10.92 5.19
C ASN A 47 -1.44 -10.29 6.00
N VAL A 48 -0.76 -9.30 5.44
CA VAL A 48 0.30 -8.57 6.15
C VAL A 48 -0.25 -7.91 7.40
N ILE A 49 -1.40 -7.26 7.29
CA ILE A 49 -2.05 -6.58 8.42
C ILE A 49 -2.49 -7.59 9.48
N GLU A 50 -3.14 -8.68 9.07
CA GLU A 50 -3.65 -9.69 10.00
C GLU A 50 -2.53 -10.42 10.74
N ASN A 51 -1.38 -10.59 10.08
CA ASN A 51 -0.22 -11.27 10.68
C ASN A 51 0.70 -10.31 11.43
N ASN A 52 0.29 -9.07 11.63
CA ASN A 52 1.07 -8.04 12.34
C ASN A 52 2.44 -7.81 11.71
N GLN A 53 2.54 -7.99 10.39
CA GLN A 53 3.76 -7.71 9.67
C GLN A 53 3.82 -6.22 9.29
N SER A 54 5.00 -5.75 8.91
CA SER A 54 5.20 -4.34 8.59
C SER A 54 4.58 -3.98 7.23
N VAL A 55 3.56 -3.14 7.25
CA VAL A 55 2.92 -2.62 6.03
C VAL A 55 3.91 -1.73 5.27
N GLY A 56 4.68 -0.91 5.96
CA GLY A 56 5.69 -0.06 5.34
C GLY A 56 6.71 -0.88 4.55
N ARG A 57 7.18 -1.97 5.15
CA ARG A 57 8.14 -2.86 4.50
C ARG A 57 7.51 -3.55 3.28
N PHE A 58 6.27 -4.01 3.41
CA PHE A 58 5.54 -4.62 2.31
C PHE A 58 5.40 -3.66 1.13
N ILE A 59 5.00 -2.43 1.38
CA ILE A 59 4.84 -1.40 0.35
C ILE A 59 6.18 -1.07 -0.31
N ASN A 60 7.24 -0.88 0.49
CA ASN A 60 8.56 -0.59 -0.05
C ASN A 60 9.07 -1.71 -0.95
N ARG A 61 8.84 -2.96 -0.56
CA ARG A 61 9.21 -4.11 -1.36
C ARG A 61 8.44 -4.14 -2.67
N ALA A 62 7.15 -3.85 -2.63
CA ALA A 62 6.31 -3.83 -3.81
C ALA A 62 6.76 -2.77 -4.81
N ILE A 63 7.25 -1.64 -4.31
CA ILE A 63 7.74 -0.55 -5.18
C ILE A 63 9.14 -0.85 -5.71
N LYS A 64 10.06 -1.27 -4.84
CA LYS A 64 11.48 -1.32 -5.17
C LYS A 64 11.97 -2.68 -5.66
N GLU A 65 11.49 -3.77 -5.06
CA GLU A 65 11.96 -5.12 -5.38
C GLU A 65 11.04 -5.83 -6.35
N ASP A 66 9.77 -5.94 -6.00
CA ASP A 66 8.81 -6.69 -6.80
C ASP A 66 8.28 -5.88 -7.97
N LYS A 67 8.35 -4.55 -7.87
CA LYS A 67 7.86 -3.60 -8.87
C LYS A 67 6.40 -3.84 -9.24
N THR A 68 5.63 -4.34 -8.29
CA THR A 68 4.19 -4.55 -8.47
C THR A 68 3.40 -3.27 -8.26
N LEU A 69 4.00 -2.28 -7.58
CA LEU A 69 3.44 -0.95 -7.44
C LEU A 69 4.26 0.04 -8.25
N GLN A 70 3.59 0.82 -9.09
CA GLN A 70 4.22 1.84 -9.91
C GLN A 70 3.54 3.18 -9.67
N ILE A 71 4.34 4.25 -9.58
CA ILE A 71 3.82 5.60 -9.40
C ILE A 71 3.06 5.99 -10.67
N VAL A 72 1.85 6.51 -10.48
CA VAL A 72 1.05 7.02 -11.59
C VAL A 72 1.70 8.32 -12.09
N ALA A 73 2.07 8.33 -13.36
CA ALA A 73 2.57 9.54 -13.98
C ALA A 73 1.40 10.52 -14.18
N VAL A 74 1.55 11.70 -13.68
CA VAL A 74 0.53 12.75 -13.80
C VAL A 74 0.85 13.63 -15.02
#